data_e835e55403201ce152a86872f663c7a6
#
_entry.id   e835e55403201ce152a86872f663c7a6
#
_cell.length_a   1.000
_cell.length_b   1.000
_cell.length_c   1.000
_cell.angle_alpha   90.00
_cell.angle_beta   90.00
_cell.angle_gamma   90.00
#
_symmetry.space_group_name_H-M   'P 1'
#
loop_
_entity.id
_entity.type
_entity.pdbx_description
1 polymer ?
#
loop_
_entity_poly.entity_id
_entity_poly.type
_entity_poly.pdbx_seq_one_letter_code
_entity_poly.pdbx_strand_id
1 'polypeptide(L)'
;IFPKLDRIDIPNVFTPNGDGVNDYFVVNSRLLGSSLKVFQRTGRQVFESKYYRNDWNGENLPSGVYYWQITNECGSNYKGWVTILY
;
A
#
# COMPACT_ATOMS: atom_id res chain seq x y z
N ILE A 1 10.36 -23.51 -8.18
CA ILE A 1 10.35 -23.18 -7.85
C ILE A 1 10.68 -22.40 -7.05
N PHE A 2 10.78 -21.91 -6.64
CA PHE A 2 11.04 -21.26 -6.00
C PHE A 2 10.87 -20.25 -5.85
N PRO A 3 11.04 -19.99 -5.69
CA PRO A 3 11.13 -18.86 -5.17
C PRO A 3 10.07 -18.08 -4.70
N LYS A 4 9.12 -18.53 -4.41
CA LYS A 4 8.09 -17.85 -3.72
C LYS A 4 8.48 -17.39 -2.38
N LEU A 5 9.58 -17.85 -1.90
CA LEU A 5 10.07 -17.47 -0.59
C LEU A 5 10.31 -15.98 -0.48
N ASP A 6 10.61 -15.33 -1.60
CA ASP A 6 10.88 -13.91 -1.59
C ASP A 6 9.70 -13.08 -1.98
N ARG A 7 8.57 -13.72 -2.17
CA ARG A 7 7.40 -13.02 -2.60
C ARG A 7 6.84 -12.17 -1.48
N ILE A 8 6.53 -10.93 -1.78
CA ILE A 8 5.92 -10.02 -0.84
C ILE A 8 4.44 -9.95 -1.15
N ASP A 9 3.62 -10.36 -0.20
CA ASP A 9 2.17 -10.32 -0.39
C ASP A 9 1.66 -8.96 0.01
N ILE A 10 1.21 -8.21 -1.00
CA ILE A 10 0.64 -6.90 -0.78
C ILE A 10 -0.76 -6.93 -1.37
N PRO A 11 -1.77 -6.57 -0.58
CA PRO A 11 -3.13 -6.61 -1.10
C PRO A 11 -3.31 -5.60 -2.22
N ASN A 12 -4.13 -5.94 -3.20
CA ASN A 12 -4.41 -5.01 -4.28
C ASN A 12 -5.81 -4.42 -4.18
N VAL A 13 -6.48 -4.61 -3.04
CA VAL A 13 -7.78 -4.00 -2.78
C VAL A 13 -7.98 -3.88 -1.27
N PHE A 14 -8.57 -2.78 -0.83
CA PHE A 14 -9.05 -2.70 0.55
C PHE A 14 -10.30 -1.84 0.59
N THR A 15 -11.06 -2.01 1.66
CA THR A 15 -12.40 -1.44 1.76
C THR A 15 -12.51 -0.66 3.06
N PRO A 16 -12.09 0.61 3.08
CA PRO A 16 -12.06 1.40 4.31
C PRO A 16 -13.45 1.94 4.66
N ASN A 17 -14.35 1.04 5.01
CA ASN A 17 -15.72 1.39 5.33
C ASN A 17 -16.03 1.35 6.82
N GLY A 18 -15.03 1.14 7.66
CA GLY A 18 -15.21 1.17 9.11
C GLY A 18 -15.73 -0.10 9.71
N ASP A 19 -15.76 -1.20 8.99
CA ASP A 19 -16.29 -2.46 9.51
C ASP A 19 -15.25 -3.34 10.19
N GLY A 20 -14.02 -2.86 10.30
CA GLY A 20 -12.96 -3.59 10.95
C GLY A 20 -12.31 -4.65 10.10
N VAL A 21 -12.71 -4.77 8.83
CA VAL A 21 -12.15 -5.74 7.93
C VAL A 21 -11.61 -5.01 6.71
N ASN A 22 -10.31 -5.18 6.44
CA ASN A 22 -9.65 -4.57 5.29
C ASN A 22 -9.84 -3.05 5.23
N ASP A 23 -9.86 -2.40 6.40
CA ASP A 23 -10.00 -0.95 6.45
C ASP A 23 -8.71 -0.21 6.14
N TYR A 24 -7.58 -0.92 6.18
CA TYR A 24 -6.28 -0.32 5.99
C TYR A 24 -5.51 -1.06 4.92
N PHE A 25 -4.57 -0.35 4.29
CA PHE A 25 -3.65 -0.96 3.34
C PHE A 25 -2.54 -1.65 4.14
N VAL A 26 -2.67 -2.95 4.31
CA VAL A 26 -1.77 -3.74 5.15
C VAL A 26 -0.70 -4.37 4.29
N VAL A 27 0.55 -4.11 4.59
CA VAL A 27 1.67 -4.69 3.86
C VAL A 27 2.30 -5.80 4.69
N ASN A 28 3.12 -6.61 4.02
CA ASN A 28 3.85 -7.68 4.68
C ASN A 28 4.72 -7.10 5.80
N SER A 29 4.89 -7.85 6.89
CA SER A 29 5.66 -7.38 8.02
C SER A 29 7.10 -7.02 7.66
N ARG A 30 7.63 -7.61 6.61
CA ARG A 30 8.96 -7.27 6.13
C ARG A 30 9.05 -5.85 5.62
N LEU A 31 7.93 -5.27 5.22
CA LEU A 31 7.90 -3.93 4.66
C LEU A 31 7.48 -2.88 5.68
N LEU A 32 7.11 -3.30 6.89
CA LEU A 32 6.77 -2.33 7.92
C LEU A 32 7.97 -1.46 8.22
N GLY A 33 7.74 -0.17 8.35
CA GLY A 33 8.81 0.78 8.58
C GLY A 33 9.46 1.28 7.31
N SER A 34 9.08 0.72 6.15
CA SER A 34 9.57 1.22 4.88
C SER A 34 8.84 2.50 4.49
N SER A 35 9.41 3.24 3.57
CA SER A 35 8.77 4.42 3.02
C SER A 35 7.66 4.00 2.07
N LEU A 36 6.50 4.63 2.17
CA LEU A 36 5.38 4.36 1.27
C LEU A 36 4.92 5.66 0.64
N LYS A 37 4.73 5.63 -0.66
CA LYS A 37 4.12 6.73 -1.41
C LYS A 37 2.98 6.17 -2.24
N VAL A 38 1.88 6.91 -2.31
CA VAL A 38 0.72 6.52 -3.10
C VAL A 38 0.35 7.64 -4.05
N PHE A 39 0.03 7.28 -5.27
CA PHE A 39 -0.24 8.23 -6.34
C PHE A 39 -1.57 7.92 -7.00
N GLN A 40 -2.24 8.98 -7.46
CA GLN A 40 -3.39 8.84 -8.35
C GLN A 40 -2.92 8.39 -9.72
N ARG A 41 -3.88 7.98 -10.54
CA ARG A 41 -3.60 7.59 -11.92
C ARG A 41 -2.94 8.71 -12.72
N THR A 42 -3.19 9.96 -12.34
CA THR A 42 -2.60 11.12 -13.01
C THR A 42 -1.16 11.37 -12.58
N GLY A 43 -0.66 10.62 -11.60
CA GLY A 43 0.68 10.83 -11.08
C GLY A 43 0.76 11.73 -9.86
N ARG A 44 -0.37 12.27 -9.42
CA ARG A 44 -0.39 13.14 -8.25
C ARG A 44 -0.24 12.31 -6.99
N GLN A 45 0.71 12.69 -6.12
CA GLN A 45 0.89 11.99 -4.85
C GLN A 45 -0.25 12.34 -3.90
N VAL A 46 -0.85 11.31 -3.31
CA VAL A 46 -1.97 11.50 -2.40
C VAL A 46 -1.67 11.04 -0.99
N PHE A 47 -0.57 10.31 -0.79
CA PHE A 47 -0.19 9.86 0.54
C PHE A 47 1.31 9.58 0.57
N GLU A 48 1.90 9.82 1.73
CA GLU A 48 3.32 9.51 1.94
C GLU A 48 3.53 9.20 3.41
N SER A 49 4.34 8.18 3.68
CA SER A 49 4.79 7.87 5.03
C SER A 49 6.23 7.42 4.95
N LYS A 50 7.08 7.97 5.82
CA LYS A 50 8.48 7.55 5.85
C LYS A 50 8.65 6.21 6.54
N TYR A 51 7.77 5.89 7.47
CA TYR A 51 7.84 4.66 8.24
C TYR A 51 6.44 4.08 8.33
N TYR A 52 6.03 3.40 7.28
CA TYR A 52 4.65 2.94 7.14
C TYR A 52 4.32 1.86 8.16
N ARG A 53 3.15 1.95 8.80
CA ARG A 53 2.71 1.05 9.85
C ARG A 53 1.32 0.49 9.61
N ASN A 54 0.96 0.29 8.37
CA ASN A 54 -0.36 -0.27 8.02
C ASN A 54 -1.51 0.61 8.51
N ASP A 55 -1.34 1.91 8.42
CA ASP A 55 -2.34 2.84 8.94
C ASP A 55 -2.95 3.75 7.88
N TRP A 56 -2.74 3.46 6.61
CA TRP A 56 -3.37 4.23 5.56
C TRP A 56 -4.75 3.66 5.25
N ASN A 57 -5.78 4.47 5.42
CA ASN A 57 -7.16 4.04 5.23
C ASN A 57 -7.83 4.75 4.06
N GLY A 58 -7.05 5.26 3.11
CA GLY A 58 -7.60 5.94 1.95
C GLY A 58 -7.91 7.40 2.19
N GLU A 59 -7.94 7.88 3.42
CA GLU A 59 -8.07 9.29 3.78
C GLU A 59 -9.14 10.04 3.00
N ASN A 60 -10.31 9.42 2.86
CA ASN A 60 -11.44 10.01 2.14
C ASN A 60 -11.21 10.15 0.63
N LEU A 61 -10.26 9.41 0.09
CA LEU A 61 -10.07 9.40 -1.35
C LEU A 61 -11.22 8.67 -2.03
N PRO A 62 -11.59 9.06 -3.25
CA PRO A 62 -12.63 8.36 -3.97
C PRO A 62 -12.26 6.91 -4.25
N SER A 63 -13.26 6.07 -4.43
CA SER A 63 -13.02 4.70 -4.88
C SER A 63 -12.30 4.73 -6.21
N GLY A 64 -11.39 3.79 -6.41
CA GLY A 64 -10.66 3.71 -7.65
C GLY A 64 -9.31 3.07 -7.47
N VAL A 65 -8.51 3.12 -8.52
CA VAL A 65 -7.19 2.50 -8.56
C VAL A 65 -6.14 3.55 -8.26
N TYR A 66 -5.22 3.19 -7.38
CA TYR A 66 -4.10 4.03 -6.99
C TYR A 66 -2.83 3.23 -7.14
N TYR A 67 -1.71 3.90 -7.30
CA TYR A 67 -0.41 3.25 -7.44
C TYR A 67 0.42 3.53 -6.21
N TRP A 68 1.11 2.50 -5.73
CA TRP A 68 1.94 2.64 -4.55
C TRP A 68 3.39 2.33 -4.89
N GLN A 69 4.28 2.92 -4.12
CA GLN A 69 5.72 2.65 -4.22
C GLN A 69 6.27 2.53 -2.81
N ILE A 70 6.96 1.44 -2.55
CA ILE A 70 7.57 1.19 -1.25
C ILE A 70 9.07 1.08 -1.44
N THR A 71 9.82 1.76 -0.58
CA THR A 71 11.28 1.69 -0.59
C THR A 71 11.72 1.28 0.80
N ASN A 72 12.45 0.18 0.91
CA ASN A 72 12.90 -0.29 2.20
C ASN A 72 14.26 0.32 2.57
N GLU A 73 14.76 -0.02 3.75
CA GLU A 73 16.01 0.54 4.24
C GLU A 73 17.20 0.20 3.36
N CYS A 74 17.13 -0.93 2.69
CA CYS A 74 18.21 -1.37 1.82
C CYS A 74 18.17 -0.72 0.45
N GLY A 75 17.17 0.13 0.22
CA GLY A 75 17.04 0.80 -1.07
C GLY A 75 16.28 0.01 -2.11
N SER A 76 15.69 -1.12 -1.74
CA SER A 76 14.88 -1.90 -2.67
C SER A 76 13.53 -1.22 -2.86
N ASN A 77 13.08 -1.15 -4.10
CA ASN A 77 11.83 -0.52 -4.46
C ASN A 77 10.83 -1.57 -4.90
N TYR A 78 9.60 -1.42 -4.40
CA TYR A 78 8.48 -2.25 -4.81
C TYR A 78 7.39 -1.34 -5.30
N LYS A 79 6.75 -1.70 -6.40
CA LYS A 79 5.69 -0.89 -7.00
C LYS A 79 4.51 -1.77 -7.33
N GLY A 80 3.35 -1.19 -7.29
CA GLY A 80 2.15 -1.90 -7.65
C GLY A 80 0.96 -0.98 -7.63
N TRP A 81 -0.22 -1.57 -7.60
CA TRP A 81 -1.45 -0.81 -7.57
C TRP A 81 -2.36 -1.37 -6.51
N VAL A 82 -3.29 -0.54 -6.06
CA VAL A 82 -4.29 -0.93 -5.07
C VAL A 82 -5.60 -0.27 -5.45
N THR A 83 -6.70 -0.98 -5.22
CA THR A 83 -8.04 -0.45 -5.46
C THR A 83 -8.69 -0.14 -4.13
N ILE A 84 -9.25 1.05 -4.01
CA ILE A 84 -10.03 1.44 -2.85
C ILE A 84 -11.50 1.26 -3.22
N LEU A 85 -12.21 0.47 -2.43
CA LEU A 85 -13.64 0.25 -2.59
C LEU A 85 -14.32 0.54 -1.27
N TYR A 86 -15.41 1.30 -1.30
CA TYR A 86 -16.18 1.58 -0.11
C TYR A 86 -17.44 0.75 -0.07
#